data_a33f00735384ded57f15bfee30b69487
#
_entry.id   a33f00735384ded57f15bfee30b69487
#
_cell.length_a   1.000
_cell.length_b   1.000
_cell.length_c   1.000
_cell.angle_alpha   90.00
_cell.angle_beta   90.00
_cell.angle_gamma   90.00
#
_symmetry.space_group_name_H-M   'P 1'
#
loop_
_entity.id
_entity.type
_entity.pdbx_description
1 polymer ?
#
loop_
_entity_poly.entity_id
_entity_poly.type
_entity_poly.pdbx_seq_one_letter_code
_entity_poly.pdbx_strand_id
1 'polypeptide(L)'
;MPRRREPPLRRIGLFGGTFDPPHLGHLALAEWARERLGLDHVLFVPAGRPPHKRGARLSSAAARVAMTRLAVRGNPAFRLSTIEVRRGGPSFTVDTLRALRARHAGARLFLIMGEDSLDDFATWREPAAIARLATLAVARRPGAVGSVAKGRAAAEGRVREAGGGASEAQNTSQAVAASPASRTRPTGLVASTRPQIVWLDNPGIELSSSAVRARARAGRSIRYLVPDAVAVFVARRRLYRRGAR
;
A
#
# COMPACT_ATOMS: atom_id res chain seq x y z
N MET A 1 0.27 3.47 -38.54
CA MET A 1 0.61 2.19 -37.88
C MET A 1 -0.37 1.95 -36.75
N PRO A 2 -1.16 0.87 -36.74
CA PRO A 2 -2.06 0.56 -35.64
C PRO A 2 -1.21 0.25 -34.38
N ARG A 3 -1.50 0.98 -33.28
CA ARG A 3 -0.87 0.71 -31.98
C ARG A 3 -1.23 -0.72 -31.58
N ARG A 4 -0.23 -1.59 -31.45
CA ARG A 4 -0.41 -2.92 -30.86
C ARG A 4 -1.11 -2.75 -29.52
N ARG A 5 -2.28 -3.36 -29.33
CA ARG A 5 -2.93 -3.46 -28.02
C ARG A 5 -1.98 -4.23 -27.11
N GLU A 6 -1.46 -3.56 -26.08
CA GLU A 6 -0.71 -4.26 -25.04
C GLU A 6 -1.62 -5.35 -24.44
N PRO A 7 -1.09 -6.56 -24.23
CA PRO A 7 -1.87 -7.62 -23.59
C PRO A 7 -2.36 -7.15 -22.21
N PRO A 8 -3.52 -7.60 -21.75
CA PRO A 8 -4.07 -7.16 -20.47
C PRO A 8 -3.08 -7.49 -19.36
N LEU A 9 -2.77 -6.49 -18.53
CA LEU A 9 -1.89 -6.65 -17.37
C LEU A 9 -2.49 -7.67 -16.42
N ARG A 10 -1.78 -8.76 -16.15
CA ARG A 10 -2.27 -9.86 -15.32
C ARG A 10 -1.96 -9.66 -13.83
N ARG A 11 -0.85 -8.98 -13.49
CA ARG A 11 -0.35 -8.82 -12.12
C ARG A 11 0.14 -7.39 -11.90
N ILE A 12 -0.57 -6.61 -11.09
CA ILE A 12 -0.28 -5.20 -10.89
C ILE A 12 0.00 -4.93 -9.41
N GLY A 13 1.17 -4.36 -9.12
CA GLY A 13 1.51 -3.83 -7.81
C GLY A 13 0.94 -2.42 -7.62
N LEU A 14 0.23 -2.18 -6.53
CA LEU A 14 -0.14 -0.86 -6.06
C LEU A 14 0.82 -0.47 -4.93
N PHE A 15 1.61 0.55 -5.13
CA PHE A 15 2.47 1.12 -4.11
C PHE A 15 2.02 2.54 -3.80
N GLY A 16 1.16 2.64 -2.79
CA GLY A 16 0.66 3.91 -2.27
C GLY A 16 1.64 4.55 -1.29
N GLY A 17 1.73 5.86 -1.30
CA GLY A 17 2.58 6.56 -0.35
C GLY A 17 2.48 8.07 -0.41
N THR A 18 2.98 8.75 0.61
CA THR A 18 3.07 10.22 0.57
C THR A 18 4.12 10.68 -0.43
N PHE A 19 5.24 9.95 -0.55
CA PHE A 19 6.38 10.23 -1.42
C PHE A 19 6.90 11.68 -1.30
N ASP A 20 7.24 12.07 -0.10
CA ASP A 20 7.67 13.44 0.24
C ASP A 20 9.07 13.50 0.88
N PRO A 21 10.17 13.26 0.10
CA PRO A 21 10.21 12.78 -1.27
C PRO A 21 10.18 11.25 -1.41
N PRO A 22 9.99 10.70 -2.62
CA PRO A 22 10.36 9.32 -2.90
C PRO A 22 11.86 9.15 -2.74
N HIS A 23 12.30 7.99 -2.25
CA HIS A 23 13.71 7.70 -1.97
C HIS A 23 14.10 6.30 -2.45
N LEU A 24 15.40 5.98 -2.44
CA LEU A 24 15.90 4.71 -2.96
C LEU A 24 15.29 3.49 -2.25
N GLY A 25 14.99 3.59 -0.95
CA GLY A 25 14.27 2.52 -0.24
C GLY A 25 12.89 2.20 -0.82
N HIS A 26 12.15 3.21 -1.31
CA HIS A 26 10.88 2.95 -2.01
C HIS A 26 11.11 2.22 -3.34
N LEU A 27 12.11 2.63 -4.12
CA LEU A 27 12.38 2.03 -5.43
C LEU A 27 12.88 0.60 -5.31
N ALA A 28 13.79 0.36 -4.37
CA ALA A 28 14.32 -0.98 -4.09
C ALA A 28 13.20 -1.93 -3.64
N LEU A 29 12.32 -1.48 -2.72
CA LEU A 29 11.18 -2.28 -2.29
C LEU A 29 10.24 -2.60 -3.44
N ALA A 30 9.92 -1.61 -4.28
CA ALA A 30 9.05 -1.81 -5.43
C ALA A 30 9.61 -2.81 -6.44
N GLU A 31 10.93 -2.76 -6.71
CA GLU A 31 11.61 -3.69 -7.61
C GLU A 31 11.65 -5.08 -7.01
N TRP A 32 11.99 -5.20 -5.74
CA TRP A 32 11.98 -6.47 -5.03
C TRP A 32 10.60 -7.15 -5.06
N ALA A 33 9.56 -6.37 -4.80
CA ALA A 33 8.19 -6.85 -4.89
C ALA A 33 7.82 -7.28 -6.32
N ARG A 34 8.27 -6.51 -7.33
CA ARG A 34 8.03 -6.82 -8.74
C ARG A 34 8.61 -8.17 -9.12
N GLU A 35 9.87 -8.40 -8.79
CA GLU A 35 10.56 -9.66 -9.08
C GLU A 35 9.95 -10.83 -8.31
N ARG A 36 9.83 -10.68 -7.00
CA ARG A 36 9.34 -11.74 -6.11
C ARG A 36 7.93 -12.21 -6.44
N LEU A 37 7.08 -11.30 -6.91
CA LEU A 37 5.68 -11.57 -7.21
C LEU A 37 5.40 -11.68 -8.72
N GLY A 38 6.39 -11.55 -9.59
CA GLY A 38 6.20 -11.56 -11.05
C GLY A 38 5.20 -10.49 -11.49
N LEU A 39 5.35 -9.25 -11.01
CA LEU A 39 4.44 -8.16 -11.38
C LEU A 39 4.81 -7.60 -12.75
N ASP A 40 3.81 -7.43 -13.61
CA ASP A 40 4.00 -6.77 -14.91
C ASP A 40 4.36 -5.30 -14.73
N HIS A 41 3.69 -4.64 -13.77
CA HIS A 41 3.96 -3.25 -13.42
C HIS A 41 3.75 -2.97 -11.94
N VAL A 42 4.49 -1.97 -11.43
CA VAL A 42 4.24 -1.35 -10.13
C VAL A 42 3.74 0.08 -10.33
N LEU A 43 2.52 0.34 -9.87
CA LEU A 43 1.92 1.66 -9.89
C LEU A 43 2.28 2.42 -8.62
N PHE A 44 3.12 3.44 -8.74
CA PHE A 44 3.37 4.40 -7.67
C PHE A 44 2.21 5.39 -7.61
N VAL A 45 1.52 5.43 -6.49
CA VAL A 45 0.32 6.27 -6.29
C VAL A 45 0.57 7.28 -5.17
N PRO A 46 1.02 8.52 -5.52
CA PRO A 46 1.13 9.58 -4.54
C PRO A 46 -0.23 9.92 -3.94
N ALA A 47 -0.32 9.89 -2.60
CA ALA A 47 -1.53 10.25 -1.89
C ALA A 47 -1.90 11.72 -2.15
N GLY A 48 -3.16 11.99 -2.48
CA GLY A 48 -3.67 13.35 -2.60
C GLY A 48 -3.68 14.04 -1.25
N ARG A 49 -4.53 13.57 -0.33
CA ARG A 49 -4.64 14.01 1.06
C ARG A 49 -4.56 12.79 1.98
N PRO A 50 -3.35 12.40 2.46
CA PRO A 50 -3.20 11.22 3.31
C PRO A 50 -3.92 11.43 4.66
N PRO A 51 -4.89 10.56 5.04
CA PRO A 51 -5.72 10.78 6.22
C PRO A 51 -4.91 10.70 7.53
N HIS A 52 -3.87 9.85 7.56
CA HIS A 52 -3.02 9.66 8.75
C HIS A 52 -1.99 10.80 8.96
N LYS A 53 -1.92 11.80 8.06
CA LYS A 53 -0.99 12.93 8.16
C LYS A 53 -1.69 14.29 8.22
N ARG A 54 -2.87 14.32 8.83
CA ARG A 54 -3.58 15.58 9.07
C ARG A 54 -2.72 16.50 9.94
N GLY A 55 -2.55 17.77 9.52
CA GLY A 55 -1.70 18.74 10.24
C GLY A 55 -0.21 18.66 9.94
N ALA A 56 0.29 17.62 9.26
CA ALA A 56 1.69 17.57 8.85
C ALA A 56 1.98 18.53 7.69
N ARG A 57 3.09 19.29 7.79
CA ARG A 57 3.57 20.12 6.68
C ARG A 57 4.16 19.22 5.58
N LEU A 58 3.35 18.94 4.58
CA LEU A 58 3.74 18.18 3.39
C LEU A 58 3.99 19.13 2.22
N SER A 59 4.89 18.71 1.30
CA SER A 59 4.99 19.36 0.00
C SER A 59 3.64 19.24 -0.74
N SER A 60 3.34 20.18 -1.63
CA SER A 60 2.13 20.15 -2.43
C SER A 60 1.98 18.82 -3.17
N ALA A 61 0.73 18.38 -3.40
CA ALA A 61 0.47 17.16 -4.16
C ALA A 61 1.16 17.20 -5.55
N ALA A 62 1.18 18.37 -6.18
CA ALA A 62 1.86 18.58 -7.47
C ALA A 62 3.38 18.34 -7.37
N ALA A 63 4.04 18.85 -6.32
CA ALA A 63 5.47 18.63 -6.10
C ALA A 63 5.77 17.14 -5.84
N ARG A 64 4.96 16.45 -5.04
CA ARG A 64 5.11 15.02 -4.74
C ARG A 64 4.90 14.15 -5.98
N VAL A 65 3.92 14.47 -6.82
CA VAL A 65 3.70 13.84 -8.13
C VAL A 65 4.90 14.06 -9.06
N ALA A 66 5.43 15.29 -9.11
CA ALA A 66 6.61 15.60 -9.94
C ALA A 66 7.83 14.79 -9.48
N MET A 67 8.10 14.75 -8.17
CA MET A 67 9.20 13.96 -7.61
C MET A 67 9.03 12.47 -7.89
N THR A 68 7.81 11.93 -7.73
CA THR A 68 7.54 10.51 -8.00
C THR A 68 7.73 10.20 -9.50
N ARG A 69 7.27 11.08 -10.40
CA ARG A 69 7.49 10.92 -11.84
C ARG A 69 8.97 10.85 -12.19
N LEU A 70 9.79 11.73 -11.58
CA LEU A 70 11.24 11.71 -11.77
C LEU A 70 11.86 10.43 -11.21
N ALA A 71 11.38 9.95 -10.06
CA ALA A 71 11.92 8.77 -9.42
C ALA A 71 11.69 7.49 -10.22
N VAL A 72 10.53 7.33 -10.84
CA VAL A 72 10.16 6.10 -11.57
C VAL A 72 10.63 6.08 -13.03
N ARG A 73 11.14 7.19 -13.56
CA ARG A 73 11.43 7.37 -15.00
C ARG A 73 12.42 6.36 -15.57
N GLY A 74 13.33 5.85 -14.75
CA GLY A 74 14.40 4.94 -15.21
C GLY A 74 13.98 3.46 -15.31
N ASN A 75 12.77 3.10 -14.87
CA ASN A 75 12.32 1.71 -14.87
C ASN A 75 11.02 1.57 -15.67
N PRO A 76 11.03 0.81 -16.80
CA PRO A 76 9.84 0.65 -17.65
C PRO A 76 8.69 -0.11 -16.98
N ALA A 77 8.98 -0.89 -15.93
CA ALA A 77 7.95 -1.56 -15.13
C ALA A 77 7.33 -0.65 -14.05
N PHE A 78 7.91 0.53 -13.78
CA PHE A 78 7.35 1.47 -12.82
C PHE A 78 6.50 2.52 -13.54
N ARG A 79 5.29 2.71 -13.03
CA ARG A 79 4.35 3.67 -13.59
C ARG A 79 3.83 4.60 -12.51
N LEU A 80 3.69 5.87 -12.83
CA LEU A 80 3.04 6.84 -11.96
C LEU A 80 1.53 6.84 -12.22
N SER A 81 0.75 6.71 -11.16
CA SER A 81 -0.71 6.94 -11.20
C SER A 81 -1.09 8.13 -10.32
N THR A 82 -1.78 9.09 -10.90
CA THR A 82 -2.28 10.28 -10.20
C THR A 82 -3.73 10.13 -9.75
N ILE A 83 -4.23 8.91 -9.66
CA ILE A 83 -5.64 8.61 -9.41
C ILE A 83 -6.17 9.26 -8.13
N GLU A 84 -5.39 9.24 -7.03
CA GLU A 84 -5.79 9.83 -5.76
C GLU A 84 -5.76 11.37 -5.78
N VAL A 85 -4.75 11.94 -6.45
CA VAL A 85 -4.65 13.39 -6.60
C VAL A 85 -5.80 13.94 -7.47
N ARG A 86 -6.16 13.23 -8.55
CA ARG A 86 -7.28 13.62 -9.44
C ARG A 86 -8.63 13.44 -8.76
N ARG A 87 -8.80 12.40 -7.95
CA ARG A 87 -10.06 12.16 -7.24
C ARG A 87 -10.37 13.28 -6.25
N GLY A 88 -9.33 13.92 -5.70
CA GLY A 88 -9.50 14.90 -4.64
C GLY A 88 -9.93 14.24 -3.30
N GLY A 89 -10.12 15.05 -2.27
CA GLY A 89 -10.52 14.55 -0.95
C GLY A 89 -9.50 13.65 -0.25
N PRO A 90 -9.90 12.92 0.81
CA PRO A 90 -9.05 11.97 1.51
C PRO A 90 -8.65 10.79 0.64
N SER A 91 -7.38 10.36 0.74
CA SER A 91 -6.84 9.24 -0.04
C SER A 91 -7.01 7.93 0.73
N PHE A 92 -8.08 7.21 0.44
CA PHE A 92 -8.30 5.87 1.00
C PHE A 92 -7.91 4.78 0.02
N THR A 93 -7.16 3.79 0.50
CA THR A 93 -6.63 2.68 -0.30
C THR A 93 -7.75 1.85 -0.94
N VAL A 94 -8.85 1.62 -0.22
CA VAL A 94 -9.99 0.85 -0.74
C VAL A 94 -10.58 1.49 -2.01
N ASP A 95 -10.72 2.83 -2.03
CA ASP A 95 -11.26 3.55 -3.18
C ASP A 95 -10.32 3.47 -4.39
N THR A 96 -9.01 3.48 -4.12
CA THR A 96 -7.98 3.34 -5.14
C THR A 96 -7.98 1.93 -5.74
N LEU A 97 -8.08 0.89 -4.91
CA LEU A 97 -8.17 -0.50 -5.37
C LEU A 97 -9.45 -0.75 -6.17
N ARG A 98 -10.59 -0.23 -5.74
CA ARG A 98 -11.86 -0.31 -6.51
C ARG A 98 -11.73 0.33 -7.89
N ALA A 99 -11.14 1.50 -7.96
CA ALA A 99 -10.93 2.20 -9.23
C ALA A 99 -9.93 1.48 -10.14
N LEU A 100 -8.88 0.86 -9.57
CA LEU A 100 -7.93 0.04 -10.35
C LEU A 100 -8.59 -1.25 -10.84
N ARG A 101 -9.40 -1.90 -10.02
CA ARG A 101 -10.14 -3.11 -10.41
C ARG A 101 -11.07 -2.85 -11.59
N ALA A 102 -11.78 -1.71 -11.57
CA ALA A 102 -12.65 -1.31 -12.67
C ALA A 102 -11.87 -1.03 -13.97
N ARG A 103 -10.64 -0.49 -13.86
CA ARG A 103 -9.81 -0.16 -15.03
C ARG A 103 -9.04 -1.34 -15.59
N HIS A 104 -8.75 -2.33 -14.77
CA HIS A 104 -7.91 -3.49 -15.09
C HIS A 104 -8.69 -4.78 -14.77
N ALA A 105 -9.83 -4.97 -15.46
CA ALA A 105 -10.64 -6.17 -15.31
C ALA A 105 -9.79 -7.42 -15.57
N GLY A 106 -9.88 -8.41 -14.67
CA GLY A 106 -9.10 -9.65 -14.75
C GLY A 106 -7.68 -9.57 -14.16
N ALA A 107 -7.13 -8.39 -13.88
CA ALA A 107 -5.81 -8.29 -13.26
C ALA A 107 -5.84 -8.70 -11.79
N ARG A 108 -4.79 -9.36 -11.31
CA ARG A 108 -4.54 -9.59 -9.88
C ARG A 108 -3.83 -8.38 -9.31
N LEU A 109 -4.41 -7.79 -8.28
CA LEU A 109 -3.84 -6.63 -7.60
C LEU A 109 -3.04 -7.06 -6.38
N PHE A 110 -1.89 -6.43 -6.17
CA PHE A 110 -1.02 -6.61 -5.02
C PHE A 110 -0.79 -5.25 -4.36
N LEU A 111 -1.14 -5.13 -3.08
CA LEU A 111 -0.90 -3.91 -2.31
C LEU A 111 0.45 -4.03 -1.62
N ILE A 112 1.44 -3.25 -2.09
CA ILE A 112 2.79 -3.22 -1.54
C ILE A 112 2.81 -2.26 -0.36
N MET A 113 3.25 -2.73 0.81
CA MET A 113 3.34 -1.95 2.04
C MET A 113 4.50 -2.41 2.92
N GLY A 114 4.92 -1.56 3.85
CA GLY A 114 5.82 -1.96 4.94
C GLY A 114 5.07 -2.61 6.10
N GLU A 115 5.80 -3.32 6.94
CA GLU A 115 5.28 -3.99 8.15
C GLU A 115 4.55 -3.01 9.09
N ASP A 116 5.04 -1.77 9.24
CA ASP A 116 4.37 -0.72 10.03
C ASP A 116 2.93 -0.45 9.55
N SER A 117 2.73 -0.49 8.23
CA SER A 117 1.41 -0.29 7.63
C SER A 117 0.50 -1.50 7.82
N LEU A 118 1.06 -2.70 7.96
CA LEU A 118 0.30 -3.90 8.30
C LEU A 118 -0.14 -3.86 9.77
N ASP A 119 0.71 -3.39 10.68
CA ASP A 119 0.36 -3.23 12.09
C ASP A 119 -0.85 -2.30 12.26
N ASP A 120 -0.93 -1.25 11.45
CA ASP A 120 -2.04 -0.28 11.46
C ASP A 120 -3.21 -0.70 10.55
N PHE A 121 -3.11 -1.82 9.82
CA PHE A 121 -4.05 -2.17 8.75
C PHE A 121 -5.50 -2.30 9.22
N ALA A 122 -5.72 -2.81 10.44
CA ALA A 122 -7.06 -2.93 11.04
C ALA A 122 -7.77 -1.58 11.21
N THR A 123 -7.02 -0.48 11.32
CA THR A 123 -7.55 0.89 11.47
C THR A 123 -7.87 1.56 10.12
N TRP A 124 -7.52 0.93 9.01
CA TRP A 124 -7.78 1.48 7.69
C TRP A 124 -9.27 1.43 7.34
N ARG A 125 -9.68 2.30 6.44
CA ARG A 125 -11.05 2.28 5.95
C ARG A 125 -11.33 0.98 5.18
N GLU A 126 -12.30 0.21 5.64
CA GLU A 126 -12.77 -1.04 5.04
C GLU A 126 -11.65 -2.08 4.81
N PRO A 127 -10.91 -2.52 5.85
CA PRO A 127 -9.77 -3.41 5.69
C PRO A 127 -10.16 -4.75 5.07
N ALA A 128 -11.34 -5.27 5.40
CA ALA A 128 -11.88 -6.50 4.80
C ALA A 128 -12.13 -6.35 3.28
N ALA A 129 -12.56 -5.18 2.83
CA ALA A 129 -12.73 -4.92 1.39
C ALA A 129 -11.37 -4.84 0.69
N ILE A 130 -10.36 -4.22 1.30
CA ILE A 130 -8.99 -4.19 0.79
C ILE A 130 -8.46 -5.62 0.62
N ALA A 131 -8.63 -6.46 1.64
CA ALA A 131 -8.18 -7.86 1.64
C ALA A 131 -8.83 -8.72 0.54
N ARG A 132 -10.08 -8.40 0.17
CA ARG A 132 -10.76 -9.05 -0.97
C ARG A 132 -10.29 -8.55 -2.32
N LEU A 133 -9.88 -7.28 -2.41
CA LEU A 133 -9.50 -6.63 -3.66
C LEU A 133 -8.06 -6.90 -4.06
N ALA A 134 -7.16 -7.10 -3.10
CA ALA A 134 -5.73 -7.25 -3.36
C ALA A 134 -5.05 -8.22 -2.38
N THR A 135 -4.02 -8.91 -2.85
CA THR A 135 -3.05 -9.60 -2.00
C THR A 135 -2.15 -8.57 -1.32
N LEU A 136 -1.93 -8.67 -0.01
CA LEU A 136 -1.03 -7.79 0.73
C LEU A 136 0.41 -8.28 0.56
N ALA A 137 1.25 -7.47 -0.06
CA ALA A 137 2.68 -7.73 -0.22
C ALA A 137 3.45 -6.89 0.80
N VAL A 138 3.92 -7.54 1.86
CA VAL A 138 4.44 -6.87 3.06
C VAL A 138 5.94 -6.96 3.12
N ALA A 139 6.61 -5.81 3.16
CA ALA A 139 8.04 -5.70 3.36
C ALA A 139 8.40 -5.80 4.85
N ARG A 140 9.42 -6.62 5.18
CA ARG A 140 9.94 -6.72 6.54
C ARG A 140 10.75 -5.50 6.94
N ARG A 141 10.76 -5.20 8.22
CA ARG A 141 11.69 -4.21 8.79
C ARG A 141 13.13 -4.72 8.74
N PRO A 142 14.12 -3.81 8.55
CA PRO A 142 15.52 -4.14 8.77
C PRO A 142 15.73 -4.74 10.16
N GLY A 143 16.54 -5.82 10.28
CA GLY A 143 16.84 -6.45 11.56
C GLY A 143 15.87 -7.56 12.01
N ALA A 144 14.76 -7.80 11.33
CA ALA A 144 13.82 -8.90 11.64
C ALA A 144 14.26 -10.27 11.07
N VAL A 145 15.49 -10.39 10.59
CA VAL A 145 16.06 -11.66 10.09
C VAL A 145 16.32 -12.58 11.27
N GLY A 146 15.36 -13.46 11.55
CA GLY A 146 15.44 -14.45 12.66
C GLY A 146 14.11 -14.78 13.33
N SER A 147 13.06 -13.99 13.10
CA SER A 147 11.74 -14.19 13.73
C SER A 147 10.70 -14.77 12.74
N VAL A 148 11.07 -15.82 12.01
CA VAL A 148 10.18 -16.41 10.97
C VAL A 148 8.92 -17.05 11.56
N ALA A 149 8.96 -17.50 12.81
CA ALA A 149 7.83 -18.21 13.44
C ALA A 149 6.86 -17.31 14.23
N LYS A 150 7.35 -16.27 14.93
CA LYS A 150 6.52 -15.43 15.80
C LYS A 150 5.69 -14.38 15.04
N GLY A 151 6.20 -13.82 13.93
CA GLY A 151 5.48 -12.80 13.15
C GLY A 151 4.27 -13.35 12.39
N ARG A 152 4.30 -14.62 11.97
CA ARG A 152 3.18 -15.25 11.26
C ARG A 152 1.95 -15.40 12.15
N ALA A 153 2.15 -15.92 13.36
CA ALA A 153 1.06 -16.15 14.32
C ALA A 153 0.45 -14.84 14.86
N ALA A 154 1.28 -13.81 15.10
CA ALA A 154 0.82 -12.52 15.63
C ALA A 154 0.05 -11.67 14.60
N ALA A 155 0.44 -11.71 13.32
CA ALA A 155 -0.26 -11.00 12.25
C ALA A 155 -1.60 -11.67 11.92
N GLU A 156 -1.63 -13.01 11.93
CA GLU A 156 -2.86 -13.80 11.75
C GLU A 156 -3.82 -13.66 12.94
N GLY A 157 -3.32 -13.53 14.16
CA GLY A 157 -4.09 -13.31 15.38
C GLY A 157 -4.75 -11.94 15.45
N ARG A 158 -4.00 -10.86 15.15
CA ARG A 158 -4.53 -9.49 15.20
C ARG A 158 -5.63 -9.19 14.18
N VAL A 159 -5.62 -9.86 13.03
CA VAL A 159 -6.70 -9.76 12.04
C VAL A 159 -7.95 -10.55 12.48
N ARG A 160 -7.80 -11.56 13.35
CA ARG A 160 -8.94 -12.29 13.93
C ARG A 160 -9.71 -11.48 14.95
N GLU A 161 -9.05 -10.70 15.79
CA GLU A 161 -9.68 -9.89 16.84
C GLU A 161 -10.48 -8.69 16.30
N ALA A 162 -10.05 -8.11 15.18
CA ALA A 162 -10.77 -7.00 14.55
C ALA A 162 -12.08 -7.40 13.83
N GLY A 163 -12.34 -8.70 13.66
CA GLY A 163 -13.57 -9.24 13.02
C GLY A 163 -14.57 -9.85 14.00
N GLY A 164 -14.28 -9.90 15.31
CA GLY A 164 -15.04 -10.67 16.31
C GLY A 164 -15.81 -9.87 17.37
N GLY A 165 -16.24 -8.67 17.06
CA GLY A 165 -17.03 -7.84 17.97
C GLY A 165 -18.53 -7.92 17.74
N ALA A 166 -19.16 -9.05 18.03
CA ALA A 166 -20.61 -9.13 18.24
C ALA A 166 -20.89 -10.13 19.36
N SER A 167 -21.11 -9.58 20.55
CA SER A 167 -21.91 -10.02 21.71
C SER A 167 -22.46 -11.45 21.69
N GLU A 168 -21.89 -12.31 22.53
CA GLU A 168 -22.62 -13.42 23.12
C GLU A 168 -23.31 -12.95 24.42
N ALA A 169 -24.61 -12.74 24.36
CA ALA A 169 -25.45 -12.70 25.53
C ALA A 169 -26.02 -14.11 25.73
N GLN A 170 -25.66 -14.72 26.86
CA GLN A 170 -26.20 -15.96 27.36
C GLN A 170 -27.72 -15.86 27.52
N ASN A 171 -28.46 -16.81 27.02
CA ASN A 171 -29.71 -17.23 27.68
C ASN A 171 -29.99 -18.72 27.51
N THR A 172 -30.14 -19.36 28.64
CA THR A 172 -30.49 -20.74 28.88
C THR A 172 -32.00 -20.97 28.63
N SER A 173 -32.29 -22.17 28.13
CA SER A 173 -33.42 -23.01 28.47
C SER A 173 -34.52 -23.24 27.44
N GLN A 174 -34.75 -24.52 27.24
CA GLN A 174 -35.93 -25.33 26.95
C GLN A 174 -36.21 -25.76 25.49
N ALA A 175 -36.16 -27.08 25.39
CA ALA A 175 -36.52 -27.91 24.26
C ALA A 175 -38.04 -27.94 24.01
N VAL A 176 -38.47 -27.90 22.75
CA VAL A 176 -39.67 -28.58 22.25
C VAL A 176 -39.42 -29.01 20.81
N ALA A 177 -39.72 -30.28 20.53
CA ALA A 177 -39.58 -30.96 19.26
C ALA A 177 -40.66 -30.57 18.25
N ALA A 178 -40.30 -30.42 16.97
CA ALA A 178 -41.15 -30.70 15.80
C ALA A 178 -40.30 -30.84 14.52
N SER A 179 -40.42 -31.94 13.82
CA SER A 179 -39.88 -32.30 12.51
C SER A 179 -40.71 -31.71 11.34
N PRO A 180 -40.38 -32.00 10.08
CA PRO A 180 -39.40 -31.29 9.24
C PRO A 180 -40.08 -30.62 8.02
N ALA A 181 -39.59 -29.51 7.59
CA ALA A 181 -39.88 -28.98 6.25
C ALA A 181 -38.59 -28.57 5.55
N SER A 182 -38.42 -29.09 4.37
CA SER A 182 -37.31 -28.88 3.45
C SER A 182 -36.90 -27.41 3.31
N ARG A 183 -35.69 -27.07 3.67
CA ARG A 183 -35.05 -25.80 3.31
C ARG A 183 -33.82 -26.06 2.47
N THR A 184 -33.95 -25.72 1.20
CA THR A 184 -32.88 -25.59 0.25
C THR A 184 -31.76 -24.78 0.89
N ARG A 185 -30.59 -25.40 1.03
CA ARG A 185 -29.33 -24.76 1.41
C ARG A 185 -28.96 -23.71 0.34
N PRO A 186 -28.73 -22.46 0.70
CA PRO A 186 -28.02 -21.57 -0.18
C PRO A 186 -26.55 -22.02 -0.18
N THR A 187 -26.10 -22.60 -1.28
CA THR A 187 -24.69 -22.82 -1.60
C THR A 187 -24.02 -21.46 -1.88
N GLY A 188 -23.88 -20.65 -0.83
CA GLY A 188 -23.02 -19.48 -0.85
C GLY A 188 -21.68 -19.90 -0.29
N LEU A 189 -20.66 -20.08 -1.16
CA LEU A 189 -19.26 -20.08 -0.76
C LEU A 189 -19.02 -18.76 -0.01
N VAL A 190 -19.00 -18.81 1.31
CA VAL A 190 -18.45 -17.74 2.14
C VAL A 190 -16.94 -17.75 1.89
N ALA A 191 -16.50 -16.99 0.90
CA ALA A 191 -15.09 -16.78 0.63
C ALA A 191 -14.45 -16.28 1.92
N SER A 192 -13.48 -17.01 2.43
CA SER A 192 -12.69 -16.68 3.62
C SER A 192 -12.29 -15.22 3.58
N THR A 193 -12.74 -14.43 4.54
CA THR A 193 -12.44 -12.98 4.69
C THR A 193 -11.01 -12.71 5.16
N ARG A 194 -10.14 -13.74 5.22
CA ARG A 194 -8.75 -13.56 5.65
C ARG A 194 -7.94 -12.89 4.54
N PRO A 195 -7.15 -11.84 4.86
CA PRO A 195 -6.25 -11.24 3.90
C PRO A 195 -5.21 -12.25 3.41
N GLN A 196 -5.03 -12.35 2.11
CA GLN A 196 -3.91 -13.08 1.57
C GLN A 196 -2.66 -12.21 1.74
N ILE A 197 -1.73 -12.63 2.61
CA ILE A 197 -0.48 -11.92 2.89
C ILE A 197 0.68 -12.70 2.26
N VAL A 198 1.52 -11.98 1.53
CA VAL A 198 2.82 -12.46 1.04
C VAL A 198 3.91 -11.59 1.65
N TRP A 199 4.78 -12.20 2.43
CA TRP A 199 5.95 -11.53 2.98
C TRP A 199 7.03 -11.40 1.91
N LEU A 200 7.59 -10.18 1.82
CA LEU A 200 8.72 -9.88 0.96
C LEU A 200 9.99 -10.00 1.80
N ASP A 201 10.87 -10.93 1.42
CA ASP A 201 12.18 -11.10 2.07
C ASP A 201 13.17 -10.07 1.48
N ASN A 202 12.80 -8.79 1.55
CA ASN A 202 13.58 -7.68 1.01
C ASN A 202 14.74 -7.32 1.92
N PRO A 203 15.91 -6.91 1.35
CA PRO A 203 16.96 -6.31 2.15
C PRO A 203 16.43 -5.03 2.80
N GLY A 204 16.55 -4.94 4.10
CA GLY A 204 16.12 -3.77 4.84
C GLY A 204 16.96 -2.56 4.49
N ILE A 205 16.36 -1.53 3.90
CA ILE A 205 16.99 -0.23 3.68
C ILE A 205 16.39 0.74 4.70
N GLU A 206 17.17 1.08 5.73
CA GLU A 206 16.79 2.07 6.74
C GLU A 206 16.83 3.48 6.19
N LEU A 207 15.83 3.81 5.39
CA LEU A 207 15.70 5.13 4.79
C LEU A 207 14.25 5.61 4.89
N SER A 208 14.06 6.83 5.38
CA SER A 208 12.73 7.43 5.46
C SER A 208 12.70 8.81 4.81
N SER A 209 11.53 9.18 4.25
CA SER A 209 11.32 10.53 3.73
C SER A 209 11.55 11.59 4.80
N SER A 210 11.29 11.30 6.07
CA SER A 210 11.53 12.22 7.19
C SER A 210 13.02 12.49 7.40
N ALA A 211 13.86 11.45 7.35
CA ALA A 211 15.31 11.57 7.41
C ALA A 211 15.86 12.39 6.23
N VAL A 212 15.36 12.13 5.02
CA VAL A 212 15.75 12.90 3.81
C VAL A 212 15.38 14.38 3.97
N ARG A 213 14.15 14.68 4.44
CA ARG A 213 13.75 16.08 4.67
C ARG A 213 14.58 16.76 5.76
N ALA A 214 14.92 16.05 6.84
CA ALA A 214 15.76 16.58 7.92
C ALA A 214 17.17 16.96 7.39
N ARG A 215 17.78 16.10 6.59
CA ARG A 215 19.07 16.39 5.96
C ARG A 215 19.00 17.60 5.03
N ALA A 216 17.96 17.67 4.18
CA ALA A 216 17.77 18.81 3.26
C ALA A 216 17.56 20.13 4.01
N ARG A 217 16.81 20.11 5.15
CA ARG A 217 16.65 21.29 6.04
C ARG A 217 17.96 21.76 6.65
N ALA A 218 18.83 20.82 6.99
CA ALA A 218 20.16 21.10 7.54
C ALA A 218 21.19 21.50 6.47
N GLY A 219 20.77 21.68 5.22
CA GLY A 219 21.68 22.00 4.12
C GLY A 219 22.59 20.84 3.70
N ARG A 220 22.37 19.64 4.26
CA ARG A 220 23.18 18.45 3.95
C ARG A 220 22.75 17.81 2.63
N SER A 221 23.70 17.17 1.94
CA SER A 221 23.42 16.43 0.70
C SER A 221 22.41 15.31 0.93
N ILE A 222 21.48 15.18 -0.03
CA ILE A 222 20.53 14.04 -0.14
C ILE A 222 20.88 13.13 -1.32
N ARG A 223 22.06 13.31 -1.94
CA ARG A 223 22.58 12.39 -2.97
C ARG A 223 22.64 10.98 -2.43
N TYR A 224 22.40 10.02 -3.28
CA TYR A 224 22.36 8.58 -2.98
C TYR A 224 21.30 8.15 -1.96
N LEU A 225 20.48 9.08 -1.48
CA LEU A 225 19.28 8.77 -0.68
C LEU A 225 18.01 8.82 -1.54
N VAL A 226 18.04 9.65 -2.57
CA VAL A 226 16.99 9.79 -3.58
C VAL A 226 17.61 9.70 -4.97
N PRO A 227 16.83 9.40 -6.04
CA PRO A 227 17.32 9.50 -7.40
C PRO A 227 17.86 10.91 -7.70
N ASP A 228 18.91 11.02 -8.53
CA ASP A 228 19.56 12.31 -8.82
C ASP A 228 18.59 13.36 -9.34
N ALA A 229 17.66 12.98 -10.22
CA ALA A 229 16.64 13.88 -10.73
C ALA A 229 15.73 14.44 -9.63
N VAL A 230 15.45 13.64 -8.58
CA VAL A 230 14.71 14.10 -7.40
C VAL A 230 15.55 15.03 -6.56
N ALA A 231 16.83 14.72 -6.34
CA ALA A 231 17.76 15.62 -5.61
C ALA A 231 17.86 17.00 -6.27
N VAL A 232 18.02 17.02 -7.60
CA VAL A 232 18.05 18.26 -8.40
C VAL A 232 16.73 19.02 -8.29
N PHE A 233 15.58 18.33 -8.37
CA PHE A 233 14.27 18.96 -8.23
C PHE A 233 14.10 19.61 -6.85
N VAL A 234 14.44 18.89 -5.78
CA VAL A 234 14.37 19.38 -4.38
C VAL A 234 15.24 20.64 -4.22
N ALA A 235 16.46 20.63 -4.77
CA ALA A 235 17.38 21.76 -4.69
C ALA A 235 16.86 22.99 -5.45
N ARG A 236 16.45 22.81 -6.73
CA ARG A 236 15.94 23.89 -7.60
C ARG A 236 14.67 24.54 -7.04
N ARG A 237 13.75 23.74 -6.46
CA ARG A 237 12.51 24.22 -5.86
C ARG A 237 12.68 24.65 -4.41
N ARG A 238 13.90 24.60 -3.85
CA ARG A 238 14.22 24.92 -2.46
C ARG A 238 13.29 24.22 -1.45
N LEU A 239 12.82 23.00 -1.80
CA LEU A 239 11.93 22.24 -0.93
C LEU A 239 12.64 21.91 0.39
N TYR A 240 11.87 21.86 1.47
CA TYR A 240 12.31 21.52 2.83
C TYR A 240 13.27 22.52 3.50
N ARG A 241 13.69 23.61 2.86
CA ARG A 241 14.53 24.62 3.51
C ARG A 241 13.72 25.46 4.50
N ARG A 242 14.37 25.95 5.58
CA ARG A 242 13.79 26.95 6.49
C ARG A 242 13.54 28.24 5.69
N GLY A 243 12.30 28.75 5.69
CA GLY A 243 11.96 30.00 5.01
C GLY A 243 11.40 29.86 3.59
N ALA A 244 11.25 28.67 3.02
CA ALA A 244 10.48 28.49 1.80
C ALA A 244 8.97 28.53 2.13
N ARG A 245 8.38 29.73 1.92
CA ARG A 245 6.92 29.95 1.87
C ARG A 245 6.39 29.61 0.51
#